data_2f77d0387cf741eea3eb962e7c18a704
#
_entry.id   2f77d0387cf741eea3eb962e7c18a704
#
_cell.length_a   1.000
_cell.length_b   1.000
_cell.length_c   1.000
_cell.angle_alpha   90.00
_cell.angle_beta   90.00
_cell.angle_gamma   90.00
#
_symmetry.space_group_name_H-M   'P 1'
#
loop_
_entity.id
_entity.type
_entity.pdbx_description
1 polymer ?
#
loop_
_entity_poly.entity_id
_entity_poly.type
_entity_poly.pdbx_seq_one_letter_code
_entity_poly.pdbx_strand_id
1 'polypeptide(L)'
;MTIESAKALEFRVTSGGHEDLPKMPEAEYPGTEGFIGDVYENPDGSPMCSGYFELRHTDEPLYYEYEYDEMKVVLEGEFLLENKETGQKTVAKAKDAIFFPKGSKIYFSTPAYALAFYTGLRDATLL
;
A
#
# COMPACT_ATOMS: atom_id res chain seq x y z
N MET A 1 -20.27 -2.05 -29.06
CA MET A 1 -19.46 -0.91 -28.72
C MET A 1 -20.21 0.37 -28.98
N THR A 2 -20.16 1.29 -28.04
CA THR A 2 -20.95 2.53 -28.15
C THR A 2 -20.19 3.61 -28.93
N ILE A 3 -20.87 4.73 -29.15
CA ILE A 3 -20.25 5.83 -29.86
C ILE A 3 -19.07 6.44 -29.09
N GLU A 4 -19.03 6.27 -27.76
CA GLU A 4 -17.88 6.73 -26.95
C GLU A 4 -16.60 6.08 -27.39
N SER A 5 -16.68 4.93 -28.02
CA SER A 5 -15.49 4.27 -28.57
C SER A 5 -14.79 5.12 -29.62
N ALA A 6 -15.49 6.13 -30.17
CA ALA A 6 -14.87 7.05 -31.11
C ALA A 6 -13.93 8.05 -30.43
N LYS A 7 -14.06 8.22 -29.09
CA LYS A 7 -13.16 9.08 -28.35
C LYS A 7 -11.88 8.32 -28.02
N ALA A 8 -10.75 8.99 -28.16
CA ALA A 8 -9.50 8.45 -27.68
C ALA A 8 -9.55 8.35 -26.15
N LEU A 9 -9.11 7.23 -25.62
CA LEU A 9 -8.93 7.07 -24.18
C LEU A 9 -7.61 7.70 -23.77
N GLU A 10 -7.64 8.48 -22.70
CA GLU A 10 -6.48 9.17 -22.22
C GLU A 10 -5.86 8.44 -21.05
N PHE A 11 -4.54 8.41 -20.99
CA PHE A 11 -3.82 7.96 -19.80
C PHE A 11 -3.44 9.16 -18.94
N ARG A 12 -3.11 8.90 -17.69
CA ARG A 12 -2.72 9.95 -16.74
C ARG A 12 -1.39 9.58 -16.08
N VAL A 13 -0.60 10.60 -15.79
CA VAL A 13 0.64 10.45 -15.02
C VAL A 13 0.58 11.42 -13.86
N THR A 14 0.84 10.93 -12.66
CA THR A 14 0.94 11.75 -11.46
C THR A 14 2.39 11.74 -11.01
N SER A 15 3.01 12.91 -10.97
CA SER A 15 4.36 13.05 -10.45
C SER A 15 4.31 13.42 -8.98
N GLY A 16 5.24 12.86 -8.19
CA GLY A 16 5.34 13.20 -6.77
C GLY A 16 4.21 12.65 -5.90
N GLY A 17 3.47 11.65 -6.36
CA GLY A 17 2.37 11.06 -5.60
C GLY A 17 2.80 10.37 -4.30
N HIS A 18 4.10 10.14 -4.13
CA HIS A 18 4.68 9.55 -2.94
C HIS A 18 5.05 10.58 -1.87
N GLU A 19 4.91 11.88 -2.19
CA GLU A 19 5.29 12.96 -1.28
C GLU A 19 4.10 13.40 -0.44
N ASP A 20 4.39 13.87 0.77
CA ASP A 20 3.38 14.46 1.67
C ASP A 20 2.19 13.53 1.93
N LEU A 21 2.46 12.24 2.05
CA LEU A 21 1.42 11.27 2.37
C LEU A 21 0.86 11.54 3.76
N PRO A 22 -0.46 11.41 3.95
CA PRO A 22 -1.05 11.55 5.28
C PRO A 22 -0.62 10.44 6.22
N LYS A 23 -0.38 10.80 7.47
CA LYS A 23 -0.01 9.84 8.50
C LYS A 23 -1.21 8.95 8.83
N MET A 24 -0.96 7.67 8.99
CA MET A 24 -1.98 6.73 9.45
C MET A 24 -2.38 7.07 10.89
N PRO A 25 -3.67 6.95 11.24
CA PRO A 25 -4.16 7.44 12.54
C PRO A 25 -3.44 6.82 13.75
N GLU A 26 -2.99 7.67 14.65
CA GLU A 26 -2.30 7.22 15.86
C GLU A 26 -3.18 6.28 16.71
N ALA A 27 -4.48 6.54 16.77
CA ALA A 27 -5.40 5.72 17.56
C ALA A 27 -5.46 4.27 17.06
N GLU A 28 -5.30 4.06 15.76
CA GLU A 28 -5.35 2.72 15.16
C GLU A 28 -3.96 2.09 15.04
N TYR A 29 -2.93 2.90 14.90
CA TYR A 29 -1.55 2.44 14.69
C TYR A 29 -0.60 3.12 15.68
N PRO A 30 -0.81 2.90 16.99
CA PRO A 30 -0.08 3.64 18.02
C PRO A 30 1.42 3.37 17.98
N GLY A 31 2.19 4.43 18.17
CA GLY A 31 3.65 4.34 18.25
C GLY A 31 4.34 4.09 16.91
N THR A 32 3.63 4.25 15.78
CA THR A 32 4.20 3.99 14.46
C THR A 32 4.24 5.25 13.61
N GLU A 33 5.08 5.24 12.60
CA GLU A 33 5.16 6.32 11.62
C GLU A 33 4.97 5.77 10.22
N GLY A 34 3.74 5.36 9.93
CA GLY A 34 3.29 4.95 8.62
C GLY A 34 2.49 6.06 7.96
N PHE A 35 2.69 6.21 6.66
CA PHE A 35 2.05 7.24 5.83
C PHE A 35 1.52 6.57 4.58
N ILE A 36 0.26 6.85 4.22
CA ILE A 36 -0.38 6.15 3.12
C ILE A 36 -1.36 7.05 2.39
N GLY A 37 -1.44 6.90 1.08
CA GLY A 37 -2.42 7.63 0.30
C GLY A 37 -2.62 7.02 -1.07
N ASP A 38 -3.88 6.94 -1.49
CA ASP A 38 -4.23 6.50 -2.84
C ASP A 38 -3.92 7.62 -3.83
N VAL A 39 -3.39 7.25 -4.99
CA VAL A 39 -3.15 8.17 -6.12
C VAL A 39 -4.22 7.99 -7.17
N TYR A 40 -4.61 6.74 -7.44
CA TYR A 40 -5.64 6.43 -8.41
C TYR A 40 -6.66 5.45 -7.85
N GLU A 41 -7.90 5.62 -8.32
CA GLU A 41 -8.96 4.65 -8.15
C GLU A 41 -9.76 4.57 -9.46
N ASN A 42 -10.47 3.47 -9.67
CA ASN A 42 -11.29 3.36 -10.86
C ASN A 42 -12.45 4.34 -10.78
N PRO A 43 -12.60 5.21 -11.80
CA PRO A 43 -13.65 6.24 -11.78
C PRO A 43 -15.06 5.67 -11.95
N ASP A 44 -15.20 4.43 -12.42
CA ASP A 44 -16.50 3.78 -12.59
C ASP A 44 -16.95 3.01 -11.34
N GLY A 45 -16.18 3.07 -10.26
CA GLY A 45 -16.50 2.39 -9.02
C GLY A 45 -16.07 0.93 -8.96
N SER A 46 -15.43 0.41 -9.99
CA SER A 46 -14.88 -0.94 -9.94
C SER A 46 -13.77 -0.99 -8.90
N PRO A 47 -13.67 -2.07 -8.09
CA PRO A 47 -12.69 -2.13 -7.01
C PRO A 47 -11.28 -2.26 -7.56
N MET A 48 -10.54 -1.17 -7.53
CA MET A 48 -9.11 -1.13 -7.84
C MET A 48 -8.57 0.23 -7.44
N CYS A 49 -7.58 0.23 -6.56
CA CYS A 49 -6.90 1.44 -6.12
C CYS A 49 -5.40 1.25 -6.21
N SER A 50 -4.67 2.33 -6.32
CA SER A 50 -3.23 2.30 -6.20
C SER A 50 -2.73 3.55 -5.50
N GLY A 51 -1.58 3.43 -4.85
CA GLY A 51 -0.99 4.55 -4.13
C GLY A 51 0.37 4.20 -3.56
N TYR A 52 0.78 4.94 -2.55
CA TYR A 52 2.09 4.77 -1.92
C TYR A 52 1.95 4.58 -0.43
N PHE A 53 2.83 3.75 0.11
CA PHE A 53 2.97 3.51 1.54
C PHE A 53 4.41 3.78 1.95
N GLU A 54 4.57 4.67 2.93
CA GLU A 54 5.86 5.03 3.48
C GLU A 54 5.91 4.61 4.95
N LEU A 55 7.01 4.01 5.36
CA LEU A 55 7.21 3.62 6.75
C LEU A 55 8.57 4.12 7.23
N ARG A 56 8.59 4.72 8.42
CA ARG A 56 9.82 5.13 9.09
C ARG A 56 10.03 4.24 10.30
N HIS A 57 11.29 4.09 10.69
CA HIS A 57 11.62 3.24 11.83
C HIS A 57 10.97 3.70 13.11
N THR A 58 10.35 2.76 13.82
CA THR A 58 9.86 2.92 15.19
C THR A 58 10.09 1.62 15.93
N ASP A 59 10.07 1.66 17.27
CA ASP A 59 10.22 0.43 18.07
C ASP A 59 8.99 -0.48 17.94
N GLU A 60 7.80 0.13 17.80
CA GLU A 60 6.56 -0.62 17.59
C GLU A 60 6.38 -0.95 16.11
N PRO A 61 6.04 -2.21 15.76
CA PRO A 61 5.69 -2.55 14.40
C PRO A 61 4.29 -2.02 14.09
N LEU A 62 4.05 -1.71 12.81
CA LEU A 62 2.73 -1.34 12.34
C LEU A 62 1.97 -2.60 11.96
N TYR A 63 0.85 -2.83 12.61
CA TYR A 63 0.01 -4.00 12.34
C TYR A 63 -1.12 -3.65 11.39
N TYR A 64 -1.26 -4.43 10.30
CA TYR A 64 -2.33 -4.23 9.34
C TYR A 64 -3.02 -5.55 9.01
N GLU A 65 -4.35 -5.55 9.06
CA GLU A 65 -5.16 -6.69 8.67
C GLU A 65 -5.82 -6.38 7.33
N TYR A 66 -5.58 -7.23 6.34
CA TYR A 66 -6.06 -7.00 4.98
C TYR A 66 -7.49 -7.51 4.81
N GLU A 67 -8.39 -6.62 4.40
CA GLU A 67 -9.76 -6.96 4.05
C GLU A 67 -9.93 -7.14 2.54
N TYR A 68 -8.84 -7.17 1.79
CA TYR A 68 -8.78 -7.26 0.33
C TYR A 68 -7.41 -7.82 -0.09
N ASP A 69 -7.33 -8.29 -1.33
CA ASP A 69 -6.03 -8.68 -1.90
C ASP A 69 -5.23 -7.43 -2.25
N GLU A 70 -3.95 -7.44 -1.95
CA GLU A 70 -3.07 -6.32 -2.26
C GLU A 70 -1.72 -6.79 -2.79
N MET A 71 -1.21 -6.05 -3.76
CA MET A 71 0.14 -6.24 -4.29
C MET A 71 0.95 -4.99 -4.02
N LYS A 72 2.21 -5.17 -3.65
CA LYS A 72 3.16 -4.07 -3.43
C LYS A 72 4.44 -4.33 -4.19
N VAL A 73 5.08 -3.25 -4.62
CA VAL A 73 6.49 -3.30 -5.01
C VAL A 73 7.25 -2.31 -4.14
N VAL A 74 8.34 -2.77 -3.57
CA VAL A 74 9.21 -1.92 -2.76
C VAL A 74 10.02 -1.02 -3.68
N LEU A 75 9.99 0.28 -3.44
CA LEU A 75 10.71 1.27 -4.24
C LEU A 75 12.02 1.69 -3.59
N GLU A 76 12.02 1.87 -2.28
CA GLU A 76 13.19 2.32 -1.52
C GLU A 76 13.24 1.60 -0.17
N GLY A 77 14.45 1.37 0.32
CA GLY A 77 14.66 0.76 1.62
C GLY A 77 14.22 -0.69 1.68
N GLU A 78 13.82 -1.12 2.87
CA GLU A 78 13.36 -2.49 3.05
C GLU A 78 12.31 -2.57 4.15
N PHE A 79 11.36 -3.48 3.98
CA PHE A 79 10.38 -3.83 4.99
C PHE A 79 10.76 -5.15 5.65
N LEU A 80 10.61 -5.19 6.96
CA LEU A 80 10.65 -6.42 7.72
C LEU A 80 9.18 -6.84 7.93
N LEU A 81 8.81 -7.99 7.38
CA LEU A 81 7.43 -8.46 7.39
C LEU A 81 7.30 -9.66 8.30
N GLU A 82 6.27 -9.67 9.13
CA GLU A 82 5.97 -10.83 9.97
C GLU A 82 4.49 -11.18 9.84
N ASN A 83 4.22 -12.45 9.52
CA ASN A 83 2.87 -12.97 9.50
C ASN A 83 2.47 -13.32 10.93
N LYS A 84 1.46 -12.64 11.47
CA LYS A 84 1.01 -12.83 12.86
C LYS A 84 0.53 -14.25 13.13
N GLU A 85 -0.09 -14.89 12.15
CA GLU A 85 -0.70 -16.21 12.34
C GLU A 85 0.30 -17.35 12.22
N THR A 86 1.29 -17.23 11.34
CA THR A 86 2.24 -18.31 11.06
C THR A 86 3.61 -18.09 11.66
N GLY A 87 3.92 -16.84 12.04
CA GLY A 87 5.26 -16.48 12.49
C GLY A 87 6.28 -16.33 11.37
N GLN A 88 5.86 -16.47 10.11
CA GLN A 88 6.76 -16.27 8.98
C GLN A 88 7.35 -14.88 9.00
N LYS A 89 8.67 -14.79 8.84
CA LYS A 89 9.40 -13.52 8.76
C LYS A 89 10.13 -13.43 7.45
N THR A 90 9.98 -12.32 6.75
CA THR A 90 10.59 -12.12 5.45
C THR A 90 11.01 -10.67 5.31
N VAL A 91 12.15 -10.44 4.67
CA VAL A 91 12.63 -9.10 4.32
C VAL A 91 12.29 -8.86 2.86
N ALA A 92 11.63 -7.73 2.58
CA ALA A 92 11.34 -7.29 1.23
C ALA A 92 12.17 -6.03 0.94
N LYS A 93 12.99 -6.08 -0.10
CA LYS A 93 13.93 -5.02 -0.48
C LYS A 93 13.45 -4.30 -1.73
N ALA A 94 14.09 -3.19 -2.04
CA ALA A 94 13.80 -2.43 -3.26
C ALA A 94 13.75 -3.34 -4.48
N LYS A 95 12.69 -3.19 -5.26
CA LYS A 95 12.32 -3.95 -6.46
C LYS A 95 11.66 -5.31 -6.18
N ASP A 96 11.57 -5.73 -4.93
CA ASP A 96 10.81 -6.94 -4.61
C ASP A 96 9.32 -6.68 -4.72
N ALA A 97 8.60 -7.65 -5.25
CA ALA A 97 7.15 -7.64 -5.30
C ALA A 97 6.59 -8.50 -4.16
N ILE A 98 5.49 -8.02 -3.56
CA ILE A 98 4.86 -8.69 -2.45
C ILE A 98 3.39 -8.91 -2.79
N PHE A 99 2.84 -10.05 -2.40
CA PHE A 99 1.41 -10.30 -2.46
C PHE A 99 0.86 -10.59 -1.08
N PHE A 100 -0.17 -9.83 -0.68
CA PHE A 100 -0.91 -10.07 0.55
C PHE A 100 -2.32 -10.55 0.19
N PRO A 101 -2.62 -11.83 0.39
CA PRO A 101 -3.99 -12.29 0.18
C PRO A 101 -4.95 -11.70 1.21
N LYS A 102 -6.20 -11.56 0.81
CA LYS A 102 -7.26 -11.13 1.71
C LYS A 102 -7.25 -11.99 2.98
N GLY A 103 -7.32 -11.34 4.13
CA GLY A 103 -7.24 -11.99 5.43
C GLY A 103 -5.86 -11.99 6.05
N SER A 104 -4.84 -11.54 5.32
CA SER A 104 -3.47 -11.48 5.85
C SER A 104 -3.39 -10.54 7.05
N LYS A 105 -2.66 -10.97 8.07
CA LYS A 105 -2.42 -10.21 9.31
C LYS A 105 -0.91 -10.02 9.43
N ILE A 106 -0.47 -8.80 9.17
CA ILE A 106 0.94 -8.53 8.94
C ILE A 106 1.45 -7.43 9.87
N TYR A 107 2.61 -7.70 10.51
CA TYR A 107 3.40 -6.67 11.16
C TYR A 107 4.41 -6.12 10.16
N PHE A 108 4.42 -4.80 9.99
CA PHE A 108 5.37 -4.08 9.16
C PHE A 108 6.35 -3.34 10.05
N SER A 109 7.64 -3.49 9.77
CA SER A 109 8.67 -2.65 10.35
C SER A 109 9.76 -2.40 9.34
N THR A 110 10.70 -1.53 9.68
CA THR A 110 11.83 -1.20 8.82
C THR A 110 13.02 -0.82 9.68
N PRO A 111 14.26 -1.17 9.28
CA PRO A 111 15.42 -0.74 10.04
C PRO A 111 15.67 0.77 9.99
N ALA A 112 15.19 1.47 8.96
CA ALA A 112 15.34 2.91 8.82
C ALA A 112 14.17 3.53 8.11
N TYR A 113 13.92 3.13 6.86
CA TYR A 113 12.93 3.74 5.98
C TYR A 113 12.54 2.76 4.89
N ALA A 114 11.29 2.80 4.47
CA ALA A 114 10.83 2.03 3.32
C ALA A 114 9.68 2.76 2.62
N LEU A 115 9.67 2.65 1.31
CA LEU A 115 8.63 3.20 0.45
C LEU A 115 8.18 2.14 -0.53
N ALA A 116 6.87 1.97 -0.68
CA ALA A 116 6.29 1.01 -1.62
C ALA A 116 5.17 1.65 -2.41
N PHE A 117 4.97 1.13 -3.62
CA PHE A 117 3.78 1.38 -4.42
C PHE A 117 2.87 0.16 -4.27
N TYR A 118 1.58 0.40 -4.09
CA TYR A 118 0.61 -0.70 -3.96
C TYR A 118 -0.53 -0.59 -4.95
N THR A 119 -1.15 -1.73 -5.23
CA THR A 119 -2.46 -1.81 -5.86
C THR A 119 -3.32 -2.77 -5.05
N GLY A 120 -4.51 -2.32 -4.70
CA GLY A 120 -5.45 -3.10 -3.89
C GLY A 120 -6.74 -3.35 -4.64
N LEU A 121 -7.31 -4.54 -4.43
CA LEU A 121 -8.60 -4.90 -4.99
C LEU A 121 -9.71 -4.40 -4.05
N ARG A 122 -9.83 -3.11 -3.97
CA ARG A 122 -10.79 -2.42 -3.12
C ARG A 122 -11.14 -1.06 -3.71
N ASP A 123 -12.25 -0.48 -3.24
CA ASP A 123 -12.49 0.94 -3.48
C ASP A 123 -11.78 1.78 -2.41
N ALA A 124 -11.73 3.09 -2.62
CA ALA A 124 -10.98 4.00 -1.74
C ALA A 124 -11.55 4.08 -0.32
N THR A 125 -12.75 3.59 -0.08
CA THR A 125 -13.40 3.68 1.24
C THR A 125 -12.87 2.65 2.24
N LEU A 126 -12.15 1.62 1.77
CA LEU A 126 -11.60 0.57 2.63
C LEU A 126 -10.19 0.84 3.14
N LEU A 127 -9.65 2.00 2.88
CA LEU A 127 -8.32 2.32 3.36
C LEU A 127 -8.29 2.55 4.87
#